data_5a7af82209719656d019a32499d370be
#
_entry.id   5a7af82209719656d019a32499d370be
#
_cell.length_a   1.000
_cell.length_b   1.000
_cell.length_c   1.000
_cell.angle_alpha   90.00
_cell.angle_beta   90.00
_cell.angle_gamma   90.00
#
_symmetry.space_group_name_H-M   'P 1'
#
loop_
_entity.id
_entity.type
_entity.pdbx_description
1 polymer ?
#
loop_
_entity_poly.entity_id
_entity_poly.type
_entity_poly.pdbx_seq_one_letter_code
_entity_poly.pdbx_strand_id
1 'polypeptide(L)'
;MYLRNDARFKLSALAIATSLALAACGGDSDSNNGGGDTGGIQMERLTRVATLPLGSEATGLFLKQDGEVFTNIQHPSDANVTPDAEGHVYRHATVGLIENTDINKPFEGVSVPETDEEKQIMRVATGRYNVLGQQGDAWAGAPQPGLGGIAVQDGTALIKVSNDPDFNGWVEVSEDEGYLFTNWEDRPGGMSRLHLIRTDEGRWVVQDNDASMVDFSAVKGTWVNCFGTVSPWNTPLTSEELYFDNTVNWNAPGQGSVQDLADYLAGEINTDYTVTYPNPYDYGYIVEITDPTGTPTPVKHFTLGRYSHENAVVMPDQKTVYMSDDGGGVILFKFVADTAGDLSSGTLYAAAVTQDTLPMDAAEAGFDIDWVELASASNADIESWVDEYDDVTTADYVDGDNSYITDQQINDWAEAKLNQDLDNSGSVAASPFADDRPAFLESRKAAVKLG
;
A
#
# COMPACT_ATOMS: atom_id res chain seq x y z
N MET A 1 10.29 -27.94 33.46
CA MET A 1 9.48 -27.04 34.30
C MET A 1 9.27 -25.77 33.47
N TYR A 2 8.24 -25.81 32.61
CA TYR A 2 7.93 -24.74 31.67
C TYR A 2 7.00 -23.75 32.37
N LEU A 3 7.42 -22.49 32.46
CA LEU A 3 6.56 -21.38 32.87
C LEU A 3 5.84 -20.83 31.62
N ARG A 4 4.56 -21.06 31.51
CA ARG A 4 3.67 -20.31 30.59
C ARG A 4 3.55 -18.89 31.11
N ASN A 5 3.98 -17.92 30.31
CA ASN A 5 3.62 -16.52 30.49
C ASN A 5 2.37 -16.23 29.66
N ASP A 6 1.20 -16.22 30.34
CA ASP A 6 -0.04 -15.74 29.78
C ASP A 6 0.01 -14.19 29.71
N ALA A 7 0.51 -13.64 28.64
CA ALA A 7 0.38 -12.23 28.33
C ALA A 7 -0.83 -12.04 27.41
N ARG A 8 -2.01 -11.90 28.01
CA ARG A 8 -3.19 -11.40 27.28
C ARG A 8 -3.00 -9.91 27.02
N PHE A 9 -2.62 -9.55 25.80
CA PHE A 9 -2.66 -8.18 25.33
C PHE A 9 -4.13 -7.79 25.09
N LYS A 10 -4.66 -6.93 25.94
CA LYS A 10 -5.84 -6.15 25.60
C LYS A 10 -5.38 -5.01 24.71
N LEU A 11 -5.51 -5.18 23.41
CA LEU A 11 -5.41 -4.06 22.47
C LEU A 11 -6.61 -3.14 22.74
N SER A 12 -6.34 -1.99 23.33
CA SER A 12 -7.26 -0.86 23.24
C SER A 12 -7.30 -0.46 21.77
N ALA A 13 -8.47 -0.59 21.16
CA ALA A 13 -8.68 -0.33 19.75
C ALA A 13 -8.28 1.11 19.41
N LEU A 14 -7.13 1.26 18.79
CA LEU A 14 -6.89 2.37 17.89
C LEU A 14 -7.44 1.90 16.55
N ALA A 15 -8.60 2.41 16.18
CA ALA A 15 -9.30 2.00 14.97
C ALA A 15 -8.50 2.45 13.75
N ILE A 16 -7.75 1.54 13.17
CA ILE A 16 -7.29 1.65 11.80
C ILE A 16 -8.47 1.21 10.95
N ALA A 17 -9.13 2.15 10.31
CA ALA A 17 -10.18 1.88 9.35
C ALA A 17 -9.55 1.38 8.07
N THR A 18 -9.37 0.07 7.94
CA THR A 18 -9.21 -0.56 6.64
C THR A 18 -10.58 -0.76 6.03
N SER A 19 -10.79 -0.25 4.85
CA SER A 19 -12.03 -0.28 4.08
C SER A 19 -12.44 -1.71 3.75
N LEU A 20 -13.48 -2.22 4.42
CA LEU A 20 -14.29 -3.32 3.92
C LEU A 20 -15.56 -2.73 3.29
N ALA A 21 -15.60 -2.67 1.98
CA ALA A 21 -16.81 -2.43 1.23
C ALA A 21 -17.65 -3.72 1.21
N LEU A 22 -18.61 -3.84 2.11
CA LEU A 22 -19.68 -4.83 2.04
C LEU A 22 -20.96 -4.14 1.58
N ALA A 23 -21.38 -4.44 0.36
CA ALA A 23 -22.71 -4.13 -0.12
C ALA A 23 -23.74 -4.99 0.64
N ALA A 24 -24.57 -4.38 1.46
CA ALA A 24 -25.76 -5.00 2.01
C ALA A 24 -27.01 -4.22 1.63
N CYS A 25 -27.85 -4.86 0.85
CA CYS A 25 -29.20 -4.42 0.48
C CYS A 25 -30.14 -4.38 1.70
N GLY A 26 -31.05 -3.43 1.63
CA GLY A 26 -31.95 -2.91 2.60
C GLY A 26 -32.99 -3.84 3.22
N GLY A 27 -33.70 -3.25 4.15
CA GLY A 27 -34.94 -3.74 4.75
C GLY A 27 -35.37 -2.83 5.87
N ASP A 28 -36.28 -1.90 5.55
CA ASP A 28 -37.06 -1.15 6.54
C ASP A 28 -37.97 -2.08 7.34
N SER A 29 -38.02 -1.89 8.63
CA SER A 29 -39.26 -2.08 9.37
C SER A 29 -39.23 -1.32 10.71
N ASP A 30 -40.05 -0.30 10.77
CA ASP A 30 -40.48 0.34 12.02
C ASP A 30 -41.23 -0.65 12.91
N SER A 31 -40.90 -0.68 14.19
CA SER A 31 -41.90 -0.92 15.23
C SER A 31 -41.41 -0.41 16.59
N ASN A 32 -42.13 0.62 17.02
CA ASN A 32 -42.18 1.16 18.37
C ASN A 32 -42.66 0.08 19.37
N ASN A 33 -41.94 -0.17 20.48
CA ASN A 33 -42.63 -0.26 21.80
C ASN A 33 -41.66 -0.22 22.98
N GLY A 34 -42.09 0.41 24.04
CA GLY A 34 -41.33 0.93 25.14
C GLY A 34 -40.92 -0.05 26.24
N GLY A 35 -39.97 0.42 27.03
CA GLY A 35 -39.87 0.21 28.48
C GLY A 35 -39.03 -0.96 28.94
N GLY A 36 -37.85 -0.68 29.45
CA GLY A 36 -37.06 -1.57 30.31
C GLY A 36 -35.58 -1.17 30.26
N ASP A 37 -35.12 -0.51 31.31
CA ASP A 37 -33.71 -0.21 31.55
C ASP A 37 -32.94 -1.54 31.78
N THR A 38 -32.45 -2.09 30.69
CA THR A 38 -31.39 -3.10 30.71
C THR A 38 -30.18 -2.38 30.14
N GLY A 39 -29.07 -2.37 30.86
CA GLY A 39 -27.79 -1.77 30.39
C GLY A 39 -27.38 -2.35 29.04
N GLY A 40 -28.06 -1.89 28.02
CA GLY A 40 -27.80 -2.25 26.62
C GLY A 40 -26.48 -1.66 26.22
N ILE A 41 -25.62 -2.49 25.68
CA ILE A 41 -24.50 -2.08 24.85
C ILE A 41 -25.06 -1.06 23.87
N GLN A 42 -24.68 0.22 24.00
CA GLN A 42 -24.97 1.21 22.97
C GLN A 42 -24.24 0.70 21.73
N MET A 43 -24.98 0.19 20.75
CA MET A 43 -24.39 -0.08 19.45
C MET A 43 -23.84 1.25 18.93
N GLU A 44 -22.53 1.33 18.78
CA GLU A 44 -21.88 2.47 18.15
C GLU A 44 -22.50 2.63 16.75
N ARG A 45 -23.10 3.79 16.50
CA ARG A 45 -23.72 4.05 15.20
C ARG A 45 -22.60 4.40 14.22
N LEU A 46 -22.52 3.66 13.12
CA LEU A 46 -21.72 4.08 11.98
C LEU A 46 -22.26 5.40 11.44
N THR A 47 -21.42 6.42 11.35
CA THR A 47 -21.76 7.72 10.83
C THR A 47 -21.07 7.96 9.50
N ARG A 48 -21.87 8.26 8.45
CA ARG A 48 -21.30 8.51 7.11
C ARG A 48 -20.65 9.87 7.07
N VAL A 49 -19.32 9.90 6.89
CA VAL A 49 -18.52 11.13 6.80
C VAL A 49 -18.69 11.79 5.43
N ALA A 50 -18.70 11.01 4.37
CA ALA A 50 -18.74 11.52 2.99
C ALA A 50 -19.52 10.58 2.05
N THR A 51 -19.93 11.14 0.89
CA THR A 51 -20.31 10.36 -0.30
C THR A 51 -19.50 10.86 -1.49
N LEU A 52 -19.03 9.93 -2.31
CA LEU A 52 -18.14 10.19 -3.42
C LEU A 52 -18.92 10.29 -4.75
N PRO A 53 -18.33 10.90 -5.79
CA PRO A 53 -18.86 10.92 -7.15
C PRO A 53 -19.02 9.50 -7.74
N LEU A 54 -19.84 9.35 -8.77
CA LEU A 54 -20.06 8.06 -9.44
C LEU A 54 -18.74 7.43 -9.92
N GLY A 55 -18.64 6.12 -9.76
CA GLY A 55 -17.50 5.31 -10.21
C GLY A 55 -16.27 5.41 -9.33
N SER A 56 -16.29 6.26 -8.31
CA SER A 56 -15.12 6.51 -7.48
C SER A 56 -14.97 5.49 -6.37
N GLU A 57 -13.72 5.28 -6.00
CA GLU A 57 -13.30 4.68 -4.74
C GLU A 57 -12.79 5.76 -3.77
N ALA A 58 -13.02 5.56 -2.46
CA ALA A 58 -12.48 6.42 -1.40
C ALA A 58 -11.16 5.84 -0.91
N THR A 59 -10.06 6.48 -1.23
CA THR A 59 -8.71 6.03 -0.88
C THR A 59 -7.94 7.08 -0.11
N GLY A 60 -6.72 6.76 0.30
CA GLY A 60 -5.80 7.69 0.93
C GLY A 60 -6.32 8.30 2.23
N LEU A 61 -7.04 7.54 3.04
CA LEU A 61 -7.57 8.04 4.31
C LEU A 61 -6.43 8.30 5.29
N PHE A 62 -6.20 9.57 5.61
CA PHE A 62 -5.25 9.98 6.65
C PHE A 62 -5.92 10.98 7.59
N LEU A 63 -6.09 10.59 8.85
CA LEU A 63 -6.66 11.44 9.89
C LEU A 63 -5.56 12.26 10.57
N LYS A 64 -5.64 13.59 10.42
CA LYS A 64 -4.76 14.51 11.15
C LYS A 64 -5.17 14.61 12.63
N GLN A 65 -4.24 15.03 13.48
CA GLN A 65 -4.49 15.17 14.92
C GLN A 65 -5.58 16.19 15.25
N ASP A 66 -5.74 17.22 14.41
CA ASP A 66 -6.79 18.24 14.54
C ASP A 66 -8.17 17.79 14.07
N GLY A 67 -8.28 16.57 13.51
CA GLY A 67 -9.51 15.96 13.05
C GLY A 67 -9.87 16.25 11.60
N GLU A 68 -9.00 16.91 10.84
CA GLU A 68 -9.10 17.02 9.39
C GLU A 68 -8.68 15.69 8.72
N VAL A 69 -9.24 15.37 7.54
CA VAL A 69 -9.03 14.08 6.89
C VAL A 69 -8.61 14.26 5.44
N PHE A 70 -7.41 13.82 5.09
CA PHE A 70 -7.07 13.61 3.70
C PHE A 70 -7.83 12.41 3.15
N THR A 71 -8.34 12.53 1.94
CA THR A 71 -8.97 11.41 1.20
C THR A 71 -8.99 11.73 -0.28
N ASN A 72 -8.77 10.70 -1.10
CA ASN A 72 -8.73 10.81 -2.54
C ASN A 72 -10.05 10.32 -3.17
N ILE A 73 -10.25 10.72 -4.40
CA ILE A 73 -11.30 10.25 -5.31
C ILE A 73 -10.57 9.52 -6.44
N GLN A 74 -10.50 8.20 -6.36
CA GLN A 74 -9.80 7.33 -7.30
C GLN A 74 -10.74 6.94 -8.45
N HIS A 75 -10.25 6.84 -9.68
CA HIS A 75 -10.91 6.41 -10.93
C HIS A 75 -12.39 6.82 -11.10
N PRO A 76 -12.74 8.10 -10.89
CA PRO A 76 -14.12 8.55 -11.03
C PRO A 76 -14.65 8.39 -12.47
N SER A 77 -15.96 8.26 -12.59
CA SER A 77 -16.62 8.15 -13.91
C SER A 77 -16.52 9.44 -14.72
N ASP A 78 -16.22 9.32 -16.02
CA ASP A 78 -16.33 10.42 -16.98
C ASP A 78 -17.74 11.05 -17.08
N ALA A 79 -18.75 10.36 -16.57
CA ALA A 79 -20.13 10.84 -16.53
C ALA A 79 -20.38 11.92 -15.46
N ASN A 80 -19.43 12.15 -14.55
CA ASN A 80 -19.49 13.20 -13.55
C ASN A 80 -19.28 14.57 -14.21
N VAL A 81 -20.34 15.24 -14.59
CA VAL A 81 -20.30 16.54 -15.31
C VAL A 81 -20.88 17.68 -14.49
N THR A 82 -21.48 17.40 -13.34
CA THR A 82 -22.05 18.40 -12.44
C THR A 82 -20.94 19.04 -11.62
N PRO A 83 -20.78 20.37 -11.63
CA PRO A 83 -19.84 21.04 -10.76
C PRO A 83 -20.37 21.08 -9.32
N ASP A 84 -19.45 21.02 -8.37
CA ASP A 84 -19.74 21.31 -6.97
C ASP A 84 -19.92 22.83 -6.72
N ALA A 85 -20.09 23.23 -5.47
CA ALA A 85 -20.29 24.63 -5.09
C ALA A 85 -19.06 25.54 -5.35
N GLU A 86 -17.86 24.96 -5.47
CA GLU A 86 -16.62 25.66 -5.79
C GLU A 86 -16.27 25.61 -7.28
N GLY A 87 -17.05 24.83 -8.07
CA GLY A 87 -16.91 24.73 -9.53
C GLY A 87 -16.10 23.52 -9.99
N HIS A 88 -15.68 22.62 -9.08
CA HIS A 88 -14.94 21.42 -9.45
C HIS A 88 -15.87 20.37 -10.08
N VAL A 89 -15.39 19.74 -11.14
CA VAL A 89 -16.04 18.62 -11.81
C VAL A 89 -15.20 17.37 -11.62
N TYR A 90 -15.79 16.33 -11.04
CA TYR A 90 -15.07 15.12 -10.61
C TYR A 90 -15.02 14.04 -11.71
N ARG A 91 -14.51 14.40 -12.89
CA ARG A 91 -14.23 13.45 -14.00
C ARG A 91 -12.82 12.87 -13.94
N HIS A 92 -11.96 13.52 -13.19
CA HIS A 92 -10.57 13.20 -13.01
C HIS A 92 -10.31 12.80 -11.56
N ALA A 93 -9.40 11.86 -11.36
CA ALA A 93 -8.97 11.51 -10.05
C ALA A 93 -8.53 12.76 -9.27
N THR A 94 -8.84 12.78 -7.98
CA THR A 94 -8.70 14.01 -7.18
C THR A 94 -8.00 13.70 -5.86
N VAL A 95 -6.99 14.48 -5.56
CA VAL A 95 -6.33 14.50 -4.23
C VAL A 95 -6.91 15.67 -3.44
N GLY A 96 -7.34 15.42 -2.19
CA GLY A 96 -7.94 16.47 -1.39
C GLY A 96 -8.06 16.13 0.09
N LEU A 97 -8.70 17.02 0.82
CA LEU A 97 -8.96 16.81 2.24
C LEU A 97 -10.30 17.42 2.66
N ILE A 98 -10.88 16.84 3.70
CA ILE A 98 -11.99 17.43 4.44
C ILE A 98 -11.39 18.36 5.50
N GLU A 99 -11.48 19.65 5.26
CA GLU A 99 -10.91 20.69 6.12
C GLU A 99 -11.97 21.45 6.91
N ASN A 100 -11.55 22.26 7.88
CA ASN A 100 -12.41 23.02 8.78
C ASN A 100 -13.41 22.13 9.54
N THR A 101 -12.96 20.98 9.95
CA THR A 101 -13.74 20.00 10.70
C THR A 101 -12.86 19.32 11.75
N ASP A 102 -13.53 18.66 12.69
CA ASP A 102 -12.90 17.75 13.64
C ASP A 102 -13.79 16.52 13.76
N ILE A 103 -13.47 15.48 12.99
CA ILE A 103 -14.28 14.24 12.98
C ILE A 103 -14.17 13.43 14.27
N ASN A 104 -13.26 13.80 15.19
CA ASN A 104 -13.21 13.20 16.52
C ASN A 104 -14.36 13.73 17.42
N LYS A 105 -15.04 14.81 17.01
CA LYS A 105 -16.24 15.33 17.69
C LYS A 105 -17.51 14.76 17.09
N PRO A 106 -18.60 14.66 17.83
CA PRO A 106 -19.89 14.20 17.31
C PRO A 106 -20.39 15.11 16.18
N PHE A 107 -20.82 14.49 15.06
CA PHE A 107 -21.46 15.15 13.94
C PHE A 107 -22.61 14.29 13.39
N GLU A 108 -23.51 14.91 12.63
CA GLU A 108 -24.56 14.18 11.90
C GLU A 108 -24.03 13.71 10.54
N GLY A 109 -24.27 12.42 10.21
CA GLY A 109 -23.80 11.84 8.95
C GLY A 109 -24.48 12.47 7.73
N VAL A 110 -23.73 12.57 6.62
CA VAL A 110 -24.29 13.01 5.34
C VAL A 110 -25.31 11.99 4.83
N SER A 111 -26.44 12.48 4.27
CA SER A 111 -27.47 11.62 3.69
C SER A 111 -26.98 10.87 2.44
N VAL A 112 -27.64 9.76 2.11
CA VAL A 112 -27.44 9.12 0.80
C VAL A 112 -27.81 10.09 -0.30
N PRO A 113 -27.03 10.22 -1.40
CA PRO A 113 -27.38 11.09 -2.51
C PRO A 113 -28.64 10.57 -3.21
N GLU A 114 -29.63 11.44 -3.41
CA GLU A 114 -30.92 11.11 -4.01
C GLU A 114 -31.02 11.53 -5.48
N THR A 115 -30.45 12.70 -5.82
CA THR A 115 -30.49 13.23 -7.19
C THR A 115 -29.26 12.82 -8.00
N ASP A 116 -29.37 12.93 -9.33
CA ASP A 116 -28.23 12.61 -10.21
C ASP A 116 -27.10 13.65 -10.09
N GLU A 117 -27.41 14.87 -9.70
CA GLU A 117 -26.45 15.91 -9.40
C GLU A 117 -25.67 15.58 -8.11
N GLU A 118 -26.38 15.18 -7.04
CA GLU A 118 -25.74 14.80 -5.77
C GLU A 118 -24.81 13.58 -5.88
N LYS A 119 -25.11 12.67 -6.83
CA LYS A 119 -24.27 11.47 -7.08
C LYS A 119 -22.98 11.78 -7.83
N GLN A 120 -22.87 12.97 -8.43
CA GLN A 120 -21.72 13.33 -9.26
C GLN A 120 -20.69 14.21 -8.54
N ILE A 121 -20.95 14.59 -7.29
CA ILE A 121 -20.11 15.49 -6.52
C ILE A 121 -19.64 14.85 -5.20
N MET A 122 -18.55 15.33 -4.67
CA MET A 122 -18.12 15.01 -3.31
C MET A 122 -19.01 15.74 -2.31
N ARG A 123 -19.62 15.01 -1.37
CA ARG A 123 -20.45 15.56 -0.29
C ARG A 123 -19.88 15.11 1.04
N VAL A 124 -19.76 16.04 1.99
CA VAL A 124 -19.23 15.78 3.33
C VAL A 124 -20.24 16.12 4.41
N ALA A 125 -20.19 15.43 5.53
CA ALA A 125 -21.08 15.61 6.66
C ALA A 125 -20.77 16.88 7.46
N THR A 126 -19.50 17.27 7.51
CA THR A 126 -18.99 18.40 8.27
C THR A 126 -17.76 18.98 7.57
N GLY A 127 -17.48 20.27 7.79
CA GLY A 127 -16.41 20.95 7.07
C GLY A 127 -16.70 21.13 5.59
N ARG A 128 -15.67 21.05 4.78
CA ARG A 128 -15.76 21.04 3.31
C ARG A 128 -14.64 20.19 2.71
N TYR A 129 -14.89 19.63 1.54
CA TYR A 129 -13.84 18.99 0.77
C TYR A 129 -13.05 20.04 -0.01
N ASN A 130 -11.76 20.15 0.24
CA ASN A 130 -10.84 21.04 -0.46
C ASN A 130 -10.06 20.22 -1.48
N VAL A 131 -10.23 20.54 -2.77
CA VAL A 131 -9.48 19.94 -3.87
C VAL A 131 -8.09 20.53 -3.89
N LEU A 132 -7.06 19.72 -3.63
CA LEU A 132 -5.65 20.10 -3.70
C LEU A 132 -5.09 19.99 -5.11
N GLY A 133 -5.62 19.07 -5.90
CA GLY A 133 -5.29 18.90 -7.30
C GLY A 133 -6.06 17.74 -7.93
N GLN A 134 -6.18 17.77 -9.25
CA GLN A 134 -6.78 16.70 -10.04
C GLN A 134 -5.75 16.10 -11.00
N GLN A 135 -5.98 14.87 -11.41
CA GLN A 135 -5.16 14.15 -12.38
C GLN A 135 -4.77 15.03 -13.57
N GLY A 136 -3.49 15.16 -13.82
CA GLY A 136 -2.93 15.94 -14.93
C GLY A 136 -2.73 17.42 -14.63
N ASP A 137 -3.12 17.92 -13.44
CA ASP A 137 -2.87 19.31 -13.06
C ASP A 137 -1.36 19.62 -13.07
N ALA A 138 -1.01 20.72 -13.69
CA ALA A 138 0.36 21.22 -13.74
C ALA A 138 0.54 22.40 -12.78
N TRP A 139 1.69 22.47 -12.14
CA TRP A 139 2.06 23.57 -11.27
C TRP A 139 3.10 24.48 -11.90
N ALA A 140 3.07 25.77 -11.54
CA ALA A 140 4.07 26.71 -12.00
C ALA A 140 5.46 26.29 -11.49
N GLY A 141 6.37 25.99 -12.42
CA GLY A 141 7.73 25.56 -12.10
C GLY A 141 7.90 24.07 -11.82
N ALA A 142 6.84 23.29 -11.76
CA ALA A 142 6.94 21.83 -11.73
C ALA A 142 7.33 21.29 -13.11
N PRO A 143 8.28 20.35 -13.18
CA PRO A 143 8.49 19.64 -14.43
C PRO A 143 7.22 18.86 -14.82
N GLN A 144 6.95 18.80 -16.14
CA GLN A 144 5.97 17.83 -16.61
C GLN A 144 6.32 16.44 -16.02
N PRO A 145 5.35 15.63 -15.70
CA PRO A 145 4.05 15.58 -16.37
C PRO A 145 2.84 16.09 -15.56
N GLY A 146 3.01 16.72 -14.42
CA GLY A 146 1.92 17.13 -13.55
C GLY A 146 1.44 16.03 -12.61
N LEU A 147 0.31 16.28 -11.92
CA LEU A 147 -0.20 15.39 -10.86
C LEU A 147 -0.61 14.01 -11.43
N GLY A 148 -0.07 12.94 -10.84
CA GLY A 148 -0.30 11.56 -11.30
C GLY A 148 0.46 11.18 -12.58
N GLY A 149 1.27 12.07 -13.12
CA GLY A 149 2.05 11.78 -14.32
C GLY A 149 3.24 10.88 -14.04
N ILE A 150 3.36 9.82 -14.84
CA ILE A 150 4.46 8.85 -14.78
C ILE A 150 5.26 8.99 -16.07
N ALA A 151 6.51 9.45 -15.95
CA ALA A 151 7.45 9.64 -17.05
C ALA A 151 8.50 8.51 -17.05
N VAL A 152 9.21 8.37 -18.15
CA VAL A 152 10.42 7.55 -18.21
C VAL A 152 11.47 8.05 -17.22
N GLN A 153 12.43 7.21 -16.85
CA GLN A 153 13.38 7.42 -15.76
C GLN A 153 14.12 8.78 -15.80
N ASP A 154 14.43 9.31 -16.99
CA ASP A 154 15.09 10.61 -17.15
C ASP A 154 14.10 11.81 -17.28
N GLY A 155 12.80 11.55 -17.18
CA GLY A 155 11.74 12.55 -17.25
C GLY A 155 11.48 13.12 -18.64
N THR A 156 12.10 12.60 -19.70
CA THR A 156 12.04 13.20 -21.06
C THR A 156 10.76 12.87 -21.82
N ALA A 157 10.07 11.77 -21.45
CA ALA A 157 8.84 11.34 -22.11
C ALA A 157 7.80 10.87 -21.08
N LEU A 158 6.54 11.19 -21.35
CA LEU A 158 5.40 10.74 -20.53
C LEU A 158 5.00 9.33 -20.95
N ILE A 159 4.96 8.39 -19.98
CA ILE A 159 4.38 7.06 -20.18
C ILE A 159 2.86 7.18 -20.09
N LYS A 160 2.35 7.71 -18.96
CA LYS A 160 0.91 7.86 -18.70
C LYS A 160 0.63 8.93 -17.65
N VAL A 161 -0.64 9.23 -17.48
CA VAL A 161 -1.16 9.96 -16.31
C VAL A 161 -2.12 9.02 -15.58
N SER A 162 -1.74 8.59 -14.39
CA SER A 162 -2.56 7.69 -13.57
C SER A 162 -3.82 8.39 -13.06
N ASN A 163 -4.91 7.64 -12.95
CA ASN A 163 -6.18 8.07 -12.35
C ASN A 163 -6.45 7.38 -11.01
N ASP A 164 -5.45 6.71 -10.46
CA ASP A 164 -5.58 5.86 -9.29
C ASP A 164 -4.73 6.39 -8.10
N PRO A 165 -5.05 7.58 -7.51
CA PRO A 165 -4.42 8.07 -6.29
C PRO A 165 -4.89 7.23 -5.12
N ASP A 166 -3.95 6.60 -4.40
CA ASP A 166 -4.29 5.77 -3.26
C ASP A 166 -3.78 6.39 -1.94
N PHE A 167 -2.71 5.93 -1.37
CA PHE A 167 -2.18 6.41 -0.09
C PHE A 167 -2.03 7.94 0.00
N ASN A 168 -2.31 8.49 1.18
CA ASN A 168 -1.90 9.83 1.58
C ASN A 168 -1.04 9.76 2.84
N GLY A 169 0.21 10.24 2.75
CA GLY A 169 1.13 10.38 3.87
C GLY A 169 1.38 11.85 4.19
N TRP A 170 0.97 12.30 5.38
CA TRP A 170 1.21 13.66 5.82
C TRP A 170 2.49 13.75 6.66
N VAL A 171 3.44 14.54 6.18
CA VAL A 171 4.68 14.88 6.89
C VAL A 171 4.56 16.31 7.41
N GLU A 172 4.22 16.44 8.68
CA GLU A 172 3.99 17.74 9.31
C GLU A 172 5.32 18.48 9.57
N VAL A 173 5.39 19.76 9.19
CA VAL A 173 6.47 20.68 9.48
C VAL A 173 6.05 21.59 10.64
N SER A 174 4.81 22.06 10.61
CA SER A 174 4.18 22.87 11.67
C SER A 174 2.66 22.68 11.63
N GLU A 175 1.93 23.32 12.53
CA GLU A 175 0.45 23.31 12.54
C GLU A 175 -0.15 23.81 11.22
N ASP A 176 0.54 24.71 10.51
CA ASP A 176 0.06 25.36 9.28
C ASP A 176 0.91 25.02 8.05
N GLU A 177 1.80 24.03 8.12
CA GLU A 177 2.71 23.68 7.04
C GLU A 177 3.08 22.19 7.07
N GLY A 178 3.17 21.56 5.89
CA GLY A 178 3.65 20.20 5.74
C GLY A 178 3.64 19.72 4.29
N TYR A 179 4.01 18.47 4.12
CA TYR A 179 4.09 17.82 2.81
C TYR A 179 3.13 16.65 2.75
N LEU A 180 2.30 16.63 1.71
CA LEU A 180 1.43 15.52 1.40
C LEU A 180 2.08 14.65 0.32
N PHE A 181 2.26 13.38 0.63
CA PHE A 181 2.69 12.35 -0.31
C PHE A 181 1.49 11.51 -0.70
N THR A 182 1.22 11.38 -2.01
CA THR A 182 0.11 10.58 -2.52
C THR A 182 0.64 9.55 -3.50
N ASN A 183 0.36 8.26 -3.27
CA ASN A 183 0.67 7.18 -4.19
C ASN A 183 -0.22 7.26 -5.44
N TRP A 184 0.32 6.76 -6.55
CA TRP A 184 -0.40 6.55 -7.81
C TRP A 184 -0.22 5.10 -8.21
N GLU A 185 -1.29 4.34 -8.03
CA GLU A 185 -1.33 2.89 -8.21
C GLU A 185 -1.33 2.53 -9.69
N ASP A 186 -0.15 2.36 -10.26
CA ASP A 186 0.01 2.06 -11.69
C ASP A 186 1.30 1.25 -11.96
N ARG A 187 1.52 0.89 -13.20
CA ARG A 187 2.69 0.16 -13.70
C ARG A 187 3.40 0.96 -14.79
N PRO A 188 4.57 1.56 -14.54
CA PRO A 188 5.21 1.75 -13.22
C PRO A 188 4.31 2.49 -12.25
N GLY A 189 4.58 2.33 -10.94
CA GLY A 189 3.93 3.11 -9.90
C GLY A 189 4.50 4.52 -9.82
N GLY A 190 3.84 5.39 -9.05
CA GLY A 190 4.27 6.76 -8.85
C GLY A 190 3.90 7.29 -7.48
N MET A 191 4.46 8.45 -7.13
CA MET A 191 4.11 9.20 -5.93
C MET A 191 4.23 10.69 -6.21
N SER A 192 3.25 11.47 -5.81
CA SER A 192 3.34 12.92 -5.82
C SER A 192 3.69 13.46 -4.44
N ARG A 193 4.40 14.58 -4.39
CA ARG A 193 4.72 15.36 -3.18
C ARG A 193 4.19 16.76 -3.37
N LEU A 194 3.27 17.18 -2.51
CA LEU A 194 2.68 18.52 -2.49
C LEU A 194 3.09 19.23 -1.19
N HIS A 195 3.74 20.38 -1.32
CA HIS A 195 3.99 21.27 -0.19
C HIS A 195 2.72 22.08 0.09
N LEU A 196 2.16 21.93 1.28
CA LEU A 196 0.92 22.59 1.69
C LEU A 196 1.20 23.62 2.77
N ILE A 197 0.57 24.79 2.64
CA ILE A 197 0.48 25.78 3.70
C ILE A 197 -0.99 26.12 3.98
N ARG A 198 -1.27 26.51 5.24
CA ARG A 198 -2.59 26.99 5.62
C ARG A 198 -2.62 28.52 5.54
N THR A 199 -3.63 29.06 4.86
CA THR A 199 -3.83 30.52 4.75
C THR A 199 -4.42 31.09 6.03
N ASP A 200 -4.41 32.44 6.18
CA ASP A 200 -5.06 33.14 7.30
C ASP A 200 -6.55 32.85 7.40
N GLU A 201 -7.21 32.47 6.29
CA GLU A 201 -8.60 32.05 6.24
C GLU A 201 -8.82 30.57 6.63
N GLY A 202 -7.74 29.86 6.99
CA GLY A 202 -7.76 28.47 7.42
C GLY A 202 -7.89 27.47 6.29
N ARG A 203 -7.54 27.82 5.04
CA ARG A 203 -7.53 26.92 3.88
C ARG A 203 -6.13 26.36 3.65
N TRP A 204 -6.05 25.07 3.36
CA TRP A 204 -4.85 24.46 2.85
C TRP A 204 -4.70 24.75 1.35
N VAL A 205 -3.51 25.19 0.94
CA VAL A 205 -3.18 25.50 -0.45
C VAL A 205 -1.83 24.89 -0.82
N VAL A 206 -1.75 24.39 -2.07
CA VAL A 206 -0.50 23.86 -2.61
C VAL A 206 0.43 25.02 -2.98
N GLN A 207 1.71 24.86 -2.66
CA GLN A 207 2.76 25.75 -3.13
C GLN A 207 3.22 25.34 -4.51
N ASP A 208 2.83 26.08 -5.55
CA ASP A 208 3.04 25.74 -6.96
C ASP A 208 4.50 25.47 -7.33
N ASN A 209 5.44 26.13 -6.66
CA ASN A 209 6.86 26.00 -6.92
C ASN A 209 7.54 24.86 -6.13
N ASP A 210 6.79 24.13 -5.30
CA ASP A 210 7.28 23.02 -4.49
C ASP A 210 6.27 21.83 -4.51
N ALA A 211 5.76 21.54 -5.70
CA ALA A 211 4.96 20.37 -6.01
C ALA A 211 5.66 19.54 -7.10
N SER A 212 5.73 18.23 -6.93
CA SER A 212 6.46 17.37 -7.86
C SER A 212 6.00 15.93 -7.80
N MET A 213 6.32 15.13 -8.82
CA MET A 213 6.38 13.68 -8.70
C MET A 213 7.74 13.28 -8.09
N VAL A 214 7.74 12.24 -7.25
CA VAL A 214 8.96 11.68 -6.65
C VAL A 214 9.75 10.92 -7.72
N ASP A 215 11.06 11.13 -7.74
CA ASP A 215 11.96 10.41 -8.63
C ASP A 215 12.35 9.06 -8.04
N PHE A 216 11.88 7.96 -8.64
CA PHE A 216 12.18 6.58 -8.25
C PHE A 216 13.36 5.96 -9.04
N SER A 217 14.12 6.74 -9.81
CA SER A 217 15.21 6.22 -10.64
C SER A 217 16.28 5.47 -9.82
N ALA A 218 16.57 5.93 -8.60
CA ALA A 218 17.55 5.32 -7.71
C ALA A 218 17.21 3.89 -7.27
N VAL A 219 15.91 3.49 -7.37
CA VAL A 219 15.42 2.15 -7.01
C VAL A 219 14.85 1.39 -8.20
N LYS A 220 15.27 1.75 -9.42
CA LYS A 220 14.81 1.15 -10.69
C LYS A 220 13.29 1.31 -10.94
N GLY A 221 12.68 2.37 -10.39
CA GLY A 221 11.23 2.57 -10.41
C GLY A 221 10.48 1.76 -9.35
N THR A 222 9.15 1.83 -9.41
CA THR A 222 8.26 1.10 -8.52
C THR A 222 7.13 0.42 -9.31
N TRP A 223 6.41 -0.49 -8.66
CA TRP A 223 5.34 -1.26 -9.25
C TRP A 223 4.09 -1.18 -8.39
N VAL A 224 2.99 -0.62 -8.90
CA VAL A 224 1.70 -0.51 -8.20
C VAL A 224 1.88 0.03 -6.78
N ASN A 225 2.18 1.33 -6.67
CA ASN A 225 2.23 1.99 -5.36
C ASN A 225 0.79 2.11 -4.81
N CYS A 226 0.36 1.12 -4.03
CA CYS A 226 -0.96 1.07 -3.43
C CYS A 226 -1.00 1.86 -2.12
N PHE A 227 -1.33 1.27 -1.01
CA PHE A 227 -1.42 1.97 0.27
C PHE A 227 -0.04 2.23 0.90
N GLY A 228 -0.02 2.75 2.12
CA GLY A 228 1.21 3.07 2.84
C GLY A 228 0.96 3.65 4.23
N THR A 229 2.05 3.99 4.91
CA THR A 229 2.02 4.68 6.21
C THR A 229 3.12 5.73 6.31
N VAL A 230 3.09 6.48 7.39
CA VAL A 230 4.21 7.33 7.80
C VAL A 230 4.90 6.67 8.99
N SER A 231 6.22 6.51 8.91
CA SER A 231 7.01 5.90 9.96
C SER A 231 7.03 6.73 11.25
N PRO A 232 7.39 6.15 12.41
CA PRO A 232 7.58 6.91 13.64
C PRO A 232 8.71 7.96 13.59
N TRP A 233 9.57 7.90 12.58
CA TRP A 233 10.60 8.92 12.31
C TRP A 233 10.25 9.84 11.15
N ASN A 234 8.92 9.89 10.81
CA ASN A 234 8.31 10.87 9.92
C ASN A 234 8.74 10.75 8.44
N THR A 235 8.93 9.52 7.96
CA THR A 235 9.15 9.22 6.54
C THR A 235 7.97 8.43 5.96
N PRO A 236 7.46 8.77 4.76
CA PRO A 236 6.46 7.94 4.09
C PRO A 236 7.02 6.57 3.71
N LEU A 237 6.23 5.53 3.90
CA LEU A 237 6.46 4.17 3.44
C LEU A 237 5.38 3.83 2.42
N THR A 238 5.76 3.59 1.18
CA THR A 238 4.83 3.15 0.12
C THR A 238 4.96 1.66 -0.12
N SER A 239 3.84 1.01 -0.37
CA SER A 239 3.75 -0.43 -0.61
C SER A 239 3.73 -0.72 -2.10
N GLU A 240 4.60 -1.60 -2.58
CA GLU A 240 4.50 -2.17 -3.93
C GLU A 240 3.54 -3.36 -3.90
N GLU A 241 2.36 -3.20 -4.46
CA GLU A 241 1.38 -4.25 -4.56
C GLU A 241 1.64 -5.09 -5.81
N LEU A 242 2.28 -6.24 -5.62
CA LEU A 242 2.71 -7.09 -6.70
C LEU A 242 1.70 -8.23 -6.93
N TYR A 243 0.59 -7.97 -7.62
CA TYR A 243 -0.41 -8.99 -7.99
C TYR A 243 0.19 -10.18 -8.74
N PHE A 244 1.32 -9.98 -9.42
CA PHE A 244 2.07 -11.00 -10.13
C PHE A 244 3.30 -11.42 -9.33
N ASP A 245 3.11 -11.86 -8.09
CA ASP A 245 4.19 -12.47 -7.31
C ASP A 245 4.69 -13.78 -7.95
N ASN A 246 3.88 -14.37 -8.83
CA ASN A 246 4.22 -15.53 -9.62
C ASN A 246 5.09 -15.15 -10.82
N THR A 247 6.35 -15.53 -10.78
CA THR A 247 7.33 -15.25 -11.83
C THR A 247 7.27 -16.16 -13.06
N VAL A 248 6.42 -17.22 -13.08
CA VAL A 248 6.38 -18.25 -14.14
C VAL A 248 6.29 -17.69 -15.56
N ASN A 249 5.48 -16.67 -15.77
CA ASN A 249 5.28 -16.07 -17.09
C ASN A 249 5.83 -14.64 -17.19
N TRP A 250 6.60 -14.19 -16.22
CA TRP A 250 7.06 -12.79 -16.23
C TRP A 250 7.83 -12.46 -17.50
N ASN A 251 8.79 -13.30 -17.89
CA ASN A 251 9.64 -13.10 -19.07
C ASN A 251 9.08 -13.77 -20.36
N ALA A 252 7.78 -14.11 -20.40
CA ALA A 252 7.16 -14.65 -21.61
C ALA A 252 7.20 -13.61 -22.75
N PRO A 253 7.52 -14.03 -23.99
CA PRO A 253 7.48 -13.13 -25.13
C PRO A 253 6.11 -12.49 -25.34
N GLY A 254 6.07 -11.16 -25.53
CA GLY A 254 4.83 -10.41 -25.71
C GLY A 254 4.08 -10.09 -24.43
N GLN A 255 4.71 -10.17 -23.26
CA GLN A 255 4.12 -9.81 -21.97
C GLN A 255 3.95 -8.28 -21.87
N GLY A 256 2.75 -7.80 -22.25
CA GLY A 256 2.46 -6.37 -22.32
C GLY A 256 2.43 -5.65 -20.97
N SER A 257 2.20 -6.38 -19.87
CA SER A 257 2.14 -5.78 -18.51
C SER A 257 3.47 -5.23 -18.02
N VAL A 258 4.60 -5.65 -18.59
CA VAL A 258 5.94 -5.14 -18.25
C VAL A 258 6.47 -4.10 -19.26
N GLN A 259 5.72 -3.80 -20.34
CA GLN A 259 6.19 -2.87 -21.37
C GLN A 259 6.44 -1.46 -20.82
N ASP A 260 5.49 -0.91 -20.08
CA ASP A 260 5.62 0.45 -19.53
C ASP A 260 6.78 0.55 -18.53
N LEU A 261 7.04 -0.53 -17.78
CA LEU A 261 8.17 -0.61 -16.87
C LEU A 261 9.50 -0.70 -17.65
N ALA A 262 9.53 -1.46 -18.75
CA ALA A 262 10.70 -1.50 -19.63
C ALA A 262 10.98 -0.13 -20.28
N ASP A 263 9.93 0.59 -20.69
CA ASP A 263 10.01 1.96 -21.20
C ASP A 263 10.60 2.90 -20.16
N TYR A 264 10.14 2.77 -18.91
CA TYR A 264 10.67 3.53 -17.78
C TYR A 264 12.18 3.30 -17.63
N LEU A 265 12.62 2.05 -17.55
CA LEU A 265 14.04 1.71 -17.35
C LEU A 265 14.92 2.11 -18.53
N ALA A 266 14.40 2.02 -19.76
CA ALA A 266 15.13 2.37 -20.97
C ALA A 266 15.26 3.89 -21.18
N GLY A 267 14.41 4.70 -20.52
CA GLY A 267 14.35 6.14 -20.75
C GLY A 267 13.66 6.52 -22.06
N GLU A 268 12.91 5.62 -22.69
CA GLU A 268 12.21 5.87 -23.97
C GLU A 268 10.93 5.05 -24.10
N ILE A 269 9.97 5.57 -24.87
CA ILE A 269 8.67 4.93 -25.11
C ILE A 269 8.75 3.91 -26.25
N ASN A 270 8.04 2.79 -26.12
CA ASN A 270 8.02 1.67 -27.03
C ASN A 270 9.38 0.98 -27.20
N THR A 271 10.10 0.88 -26.11
CA THR A 271 11.36 0.14 -26.03
C THR A 271 11.18 -1.32 -26.46
N ASP A 272 12.19 -1.85 -27.10
CA ASP A 272 12.31 -3.31 -27.26
C ASP A 272 12.77 -3.93 -25.93
N TYR A 273 11.81 -4.33 -25.09
CA TYR A 273 12.11 -4.87 -23.77
C TYR A 273 12.83 -6.22 -23.78
N THR A 274 13.07 -6.81 -24.96
CA THR A 274 13.99 -7.93 -25.07
C THR A 274 15.45 -7.52 -24.87
N VAL A 275 15.73 -6.22 -24.93
CA VAL A 275 17.06 -5.62 -24.69
C VAL A 275 17.21 -5.15 -23.25
N THR A 276 16.18 -4.49 -22.70
CA THR A 276 16.15 -4.00 -21.31
C THR A 276 14.95 -4.66 -20.61
N TYR A 277 15.15 -5.88 -20.16
CA TYR A 277 14.06 -6.66 -19.55
C TYR A 277 14.00 -6.41 -18.04
N PRO A 278 12.84 -6.01 -17.50
CA PRO A 278 12.71 -5.79 -16.06
C PRO A 278 12.89 -7.09 -15.26
N ASN A 279 13.73 -7.05 -14.23
CA ASN A 279 13.86 -8.14 -13.28
C ASN A 279 12.66 -8.12 -12.30
N PRO A 280 11.83 -9.18 -12.20
CA PRO A 280 10.68 -9.19 -11.29
C PRO A 280 11.07 -9.08 -9.82
N TYR A 281 12.29 -9.51 -9.48
CA TYR A 281 12.78 -9.44 -8.09
C TYR A 281 13.23 -8.05 -7.65
N ASP A 282 13.25 -7.07 -8.53
CA ASP A 282 13.41 -5.66 -8.16
C ASP A 282 12.14 -5.06 -7.53
N TYR A 283 10.96 -5.73 -7.63
CA TYR A 283 9.64 -5.18 -7.27
C TYR A 283 8.90 -6.06 -6.27
N GLY A 284 7.91 -5.45 -5.57
CA GLY A 284 7.09 -6.12 -4.57
C GLY A 284 7.61 -5.92 -3.15
N TYR A 285 8.07 -4.71 -2.83
CA TYR A 285 8.65 -4.36 -1.53
C TYR A 285 8.03 -3.09 -0.95
N ILE A 286 8.43 -2.75 0.26
CA ILE A 286 8.17 -1.45 0.86
C ILE A 286 9.29 -0.48 0.46
N VAL A 287 8.90 0.72 0.03
CA VAL A 287 9.83 1.80 -0.34
C VAL A 287 9.65 2.97 0.64
N GLU A 288 10.70 3.33 1.34
CA GLU A 288 10.75 4.48 2.23
C GLU A 288 11.19 5.73 1.47
N ILE A 289 10.51 6.85 1.72
CA ILE A 289 10.91 8.15 1.18
C ILE A 289 11.66 8.91 2.26
N THR A 290 12.98 8.85 2.21
CA THR A 290 13.86 9.58 3.13
C THR A 290 13.98 11.05 2.72
N ASP A 291 14.38 11.92 3.66
CA ASP A 291 14.45 13.39 3.47
C ASP A 291 13.17 14.01 2.87
N PRO A 292 11.96 13.67 3.40
CA PRO A 292 10.68 14.02 2.77
C PRO A 292 10.43 15.54 2.69
N THR A 293 11.02 16.33 3.56
CA THR A 293 10.90 17.79 3.58
C THR A 293 11.98 18.51 2.77
N GLY A 294 13.03 17.78 2.38
CA GLY A 294 14.11 18.26 1.53
C GLY A 294 14.02 17.70 0.12
N THR A 295 14.98 16.87 -0.27
CA THR A 295 14.96 16.12 -1.55
C THR A 295 14.49 14.70 -1.29
N PRO A 296 13.21 14.36 -1.58
CA PRO A 296 12.70 13.02 -1.36
C PRO A 296 13.56 11.96 -2.04
N THR A 297 14.09 11.04 -1.26
CA THR A 297 15.01 10.00 -1.76
C THR A 297 14.42 8.63 -1.43
N PRO A 298 13.99 7.84 -2.42
CA PRO A 298 13.45 6.51 -2.20
C PRO A 298 14.53 5.52 -1.80
N VAL A 299 14.19 4.65 -0.84
CA VAL A 299 15.01 3.52 -0.39
C VAL A 299 14.13 2.27 -0.33
N LYS A 300 14.47 1.26 -1.11
CA LYS A 300 13.73 -0.01 -1.13
C LYS A 300 14.20 -0.93 -0.01
N HIS A 301 13.27 -1.46 0.78
CA HIS A 301 13.55 -2.34 1.90
C HIS A 301 13.28 -3.81 1.51
N PHE A 302 14.25 -4.45 0.87
CA PHE A 302 14.19 -5.86 0.49
C PHE A 302 14.03 -6.81 1.68
N THR A 303 14.50 -6.39 2.87
CA THR A 303 14.41 -7.14 4.13
C THR A 303 12.99 -7.42 4.59
N LEU A 304 12.00 -6.65 4.12
CA LEU A 304 10.60 -6.83 4.45
C LEU A 304 9.93 -7.95 3.64
N GLY A 305 10.68 -8.58 2.72
CA GLY A 305 10.22 -9.68 1.88
C GLY A 305 9.44 -9.20 0.64
N ARG A 306 9.36 -10.07 -0.38
CA ARG A 306 8.71 -9.80 -1.66
C ARG A 306 7.36 -10.49 -1.74
N TYR A 307 6.30 -9.71 -1.89
CA TYR A 307 4.91 -10.15 -2.09
C TYR A 307 4.04 -8.94 -2.49
N SER A 308 2.71 -9.11 -2.56
CA SER A 308 1.78 -8.03 -2.87
C SER A 308 1.51 -7.20 -1.61
N HIS A 309 2.40 -6.25 -1.31
CA HIS A 309 2.28 -5.43 -0.11
C HIS A 309 1.08 -4.48 -0.20
N GLU A 310 0.14 -4.63 0.75
CA GLU A 310 -0.93 -3.65 0.93
C GLU A 310 -0.45 -2.51 1.84
N ASN A 311 0.09 -2.85 3.01
CA ASN A 311 0.53 -1.87 3.98
C ASN A 311 1.62 -2.39 4.91
N ALA A 312 2.44 -1.46 5.42
CA ALA A 312 3.43 -1.72 6.47
C ALA A 312 3.26 -0.71 7.61
N VAL A 313 3.05 -1.21 8.83
CA VAL A 313 2.92 -0.38 10.04
C VAL A 313 4.11 -0.60 10.94
N VAL A 314 4.95 0.42 11.07
CA VAL A 314 6.06 0.41 12.02
C VAL A 314 5.54 0.75 13.41
N MET A 315 5.84 -0.11 14.37
CA MET A 315 5.42 0.06 15.75
C MET A 315 6.24 1.14 16.49
N PRO A 316 5.74 1.66 17.63
CA PRO A 316 6.43 2.70 18.40
C PRO A 316 7.82 2.32 18.92
N ASP A 317 8.17 1.03 18.95
CA ASP A 317 9.52 0.57 19.27
C ASP A 317 10.53 0.85 18.16
N GLN A 318 10.05 1.31 16.98
CA GLN A 318 10.82 1.61 15.78
C GLN A 318 11.58 0.39 15.20
N LYS A 319 11.18 -0.81 15.55
CA LYS A 319 11.80 -2.07 15.14
C LYS A 319 10.82 -3.05 14.55
N THR A 320 9.67 -3.19 15.20
CA THR A 320 8.64 -4.14 14.78
C THR A 320 7.79 -3.53 13.69
N VAL A 321 7.67 -4.22 12.57
CA VAL A 321 6.81 -3.86 11.44
C VAL A 321 5.82 -4.98 11.20
N TYR A 322 4.53 -4.67 11.17
CA TYR A 322 3.49 -5.58 10.72
C TYR A 322 3.10 -5.20 9.30
N MET A 323 2.94 -6.21 8.44
CA MET A 323 2.70 -6.01 7.03
C MET A 323 1.55 -6.88 6.55
N SER A 324 0.60 -6.25 5.88
CA SER A 324 -0.50 -6.94 5.20
C SER A 324 -0.13 -7.21 3.74
N ASP A 325 -0.76 -8.22 3.21
CA ASP A 325 -0.57 -8.76 1.88
C ASP A 325 -1.94 -8.80 1.19
N ASP A 326 -2.05 -8.45 -0.08
CA ASP A 326 -3.31 -8.50 -0.83
C ASP A 326 -3.34 -9.60 -1.89
N GLY A 327 -4.55 -10.02 -2.25
CA GLY A 327 -4.83 -11.05 -3.25
C GLY A 327 -5.35 -12.36 -2.68
N GLY A 328 -5.08 -13.46 -3.37
CA GLY A 328 -5.48 -14.81 -2.97
C GLY A 328 -4.38 -15.55 -2.21
N GLY A 329 -4.70 -16.13 -1.06
CA GLY A 329 -3.73 -16.88 -0.25
C GLY A 329 -2.74 -15.98 0.49
N VAL A 330 -3.26 -14.87 1.00
CA VAL A 330 -2.51 -13.81 1.70
C VAL A 330 -1.94 -14.26 3.04
N ILE A 331 -0.86 -13.64 3.45
CA ILE A 331 -0.13 -13.92 4.70
C ILE A 331 0.06 -12.60 5.46
N LEU A 332 -0.14 -12.62 6.78
CA LEU A 332 0.30 -11.54 7.65
C LEU A 332 1.78 -11.74 7.98
N PHE A 333 2.61 -10.78 7.59
CA PHE A 333 4.03 -10.80 7.87
C PHE A 333 4.39 -9.89 9.05
N LYS A 334 5.52 -10.19 9.68
CA LYS A 334 6.15 -9.35 10.68
C LYS A 334 7.65 -9.29 10.40
N PHE A 335 8.21 -8.09 10.48
CA PHE A 335 9.65 -7.87 10.47
C PHE A 335 10.11 -7.30 11.80
N VAL A 336 11.30 -7.68 12.24
CA VAL A 336 11.94 -7.10 13.44
C VAL A 336 13.33 -6.61 13.06
N ALA A 337 13.49 -5.29 13.01
CA ALA A 337 14.76 -4.65 12.68
C ALA A 337 15.84 -4.87 13.76
N ASP A 338 17.08 -5.01 13.35
CA ASP A 338 18.24 -5.10 14.26
C ASP A 338 18.43 -3.80 15.05
N THR A 339 18.25 -2.67 14.36
CA THR A 339 18.41 -1.32 14.92
C THR A 339 17.11 -0.53 14.82
N ALA A 340 16.75 0.18 15.89
CA ALA A 340 15.56 1.04 15.87
C ALA A 340 15.72 2.19 14.85
N GLY A 341 14.69 2.43 14.03
CA GLY A 341 14.70 3.45 12.99
C GLY A 341 15.50 3.08 11.74
N ASP A 342 15.90 1.81 11.59
CA ASP A 342 16.64 1.32 10.43
C ASP A 342 16.08 -0.03 9.98
N LEU A 343 15.43 -0.06 8.83
CA LEU A 343 14.81 -1.27 8.26
C LEU A 343 15.76 -2.04 7.33
N SER A 344 17.02 -1.64 7.22
CA SER A 344 17.98 -2.23 6.28
C SER A 344 18.53 -3.60 6.71
N SER A 345 18.27 -4.06 7.94
CA SER A 345 18.70 -5.36 8.46
C SER A 345 17.76 -5.86 9.55
N GLY A 346 17.44 -7.14 9.55
CA GLY A 346 16.58 -7.75 10.56
C GLY A 346 16.06 -9.13 10.16
N THR A 347 15.00 -9.56 10.84
CA THR A 347 14.42 -10.89 10.70
C THR A 347 12.97 -10.81 10.23
N LEU A 348 12.64 -11.56 9.19
CA LEU A 348 11.30 -11.70 8.62
C LEU A 348 10.59 -12.92 9.20
N TYR A 349 9.31 -12.75 9.55
CA TYR A 349 8.41 -13.76 10.09
C TYR A 349 7.10 -13.79 9.32
N ALA A 350 6.46 -14.98 9.27
CA ALA A 350 5.09 -15.16 8.80
C ALA A 350 4.19 -15.61 9.95
N ALA A 351 2.90 -15.24 9.90
CA ALA A 351 1.93 -15.64 10.90
C ALA A 351 1.32 -17.01 10.57
N ALA A 352 1.48 -17.99 11.47
CA ALA A 352 0.64 -19.18 11.50
C ALA A 352 -0.56 -18.88 12.42
N VAL A 353 -1.77 -18.87 11.85
CA VAL A 353 -2.98 -18.38 12.52
C VAL A 353 -3.92 -19.50 12.85
N THR A 354 -4.34 -19.60 14.12
CA THR A 354 -5.42 -20.46 14.55
C THR A 354 -6.58 -19.60 15.05
N GLN A 355 -7.72 -19.69 14.37
CA GLN A 355 -8.91 -18.96 14.75
C GLN A 355 -9.68 -19.70 15.84
N ASP A 356 -10.19 -18.97 16.85
CA ASP A 356 -11.12 -19.49 17.82
C ASP A 356 -12.40 -20.01 17.12
N THR A 357 -12.77 -21.24 17.44
CA THR A 357 -13.95 -21.85 16.83
C THR A 357 -15.25 -21.50 17.57
N LEU A 358 -15.16 -21.05 18.80
CA LEU A 358 -16.27 -20.62 19.66
C LEU A 358 -15.76 -19.57 20.66
N PRO A 359 -16.56 -18.55 21.00
CA PRO A 359 -17.89 -18.27 20.48
C PRO A 359 -17.87 -17.71 19.04
N MET A 360 -18.98 -17.85 18.33
CA MET A 360 -19.17 -17.29 16.98
C MET A 360 -19.44 -15.78 16.99
N ASP A 361 -19.29 -15.13 18.14
CA ASP A 361 -19.43 -13.69 18.27
C ASP A 361 -18.10 -13.02 17.91
N ALA A 362 -18.12 -12.16 16.88
CA ALA A 362 -16.94 -11.44 16.41
C ALA A 362 -16.30 -10.55 17.49
N ALA A 363 -17.07 -10.16 18.54
CA ALA A 363 -16.54 -9.39 19.66
C ALA A 363 -15.75 -10.25 20.67
N GLU A 364 -15.97 -11.57 20.66
CA GLU A 364 -15.39 -12.53 21.60
C GLU A 364 -14.43 -13.51 20.91
N ALA A 365 -14.62 -13.74 19.59
CA ALA A 365 -13.72 -14.58 18.80
C ALA A 365 -12.37 -13.89 18.60
N GLY A 366 -11.30 -14.65 18.64
CA GLY A 366 -9.92 -14.19 18.47
C GLY A 366 -9.12 -15.10 17.58
N PHE A 367 -7.84 -14.75 17.49
CA PHE A 367 -6.83 -15.54 16.79
C PHE A 367 -5.65 -15.78 17.72
N ASP A 368 -5.19 -17.03 17.77
CA ASP A 368 -3.85 -17.34 18.27
C ASP A 368 -2.87 -17.28 17.10
N ILE A 369 -1.79 -16.52 17.26
CA ILE A 369 -0.77 -16.33 16.23
C ILE A 369 0.56 -16.85 16.74
N ASP A 370 1.08 -17.85 16.04
CA ASP A 370 2.48 -18.29 16.16
C ASP A 370 3.30 -17.65 15.03
N TRP A 371 4.43 -17.04 15.38
CA TRP A 371 5.31 -16.41 14.41
C TRP A 371 6.38 -17.38 13.93
N VAL A 372 6.30 -17.79 12.68
CA VAL A 372 7.28 -18.62 11.99
C VAL A 372 8.41 -17.74 11.50
N GLU A 373 9.62 -17.94 12.01
CA GLU A 373 10.80 -17.24 11.51
C GLU A 373 11.15 -17.75 10.11
N LEU A 374 11.22 -16.84 9.13
CA LEU A 374 11.62 -17.19 7.77
C LEU A 374 13.14 -17.11 7.62
N ALA A 375 13.73 -15.92 7.80
CA ALA A 375 15.18 -15.71 7.77
C ALA A 375 15.57 -14.32 8.28
N SER A 376 16.89 -14.12 8.47
CA SER A 376 17.50 -12.81 8.76
C SER A 376 18.48 -12.46 7.65
N ALA A 377 18.46 -11.21 7.18
CA ALA A 377 19.38 -10.70 6.18
C ALA A 377 19.49 -9.17 6.25
N SER A 378 20.44 -8.61 5.49
CA SER A 378 20.53 -7.18 5.21
C SER A 378 20.01 -6.86 3.80
N ASN A 379 19.60 -5.60 3.55
CA ASN A 379 19.24 -5.13 2.21
C ASN A 379 20.35 -5.42 1.20
N ALA A 380 21.61 -5.17 1.55
CA ALA A 380 22.74 -5.38 0.65
C ALA A 380 22.93 -6.86 0.27
N ASP A 381 22.72 -7.79 1.21
CA ASP A 381 22.77 -9.23 0.88
C ASP A 381 21.64 -9.59 -0.10
N ILE A 382 20.41 -9.16 0.19
CA ILE A 382 19.25 -9.48 -0.65
C ILE A 382 19.37 -8.84 -2.03
N GLU A 383 19.77 -7.57 -2.12
CA GLU A 383 20.03 -6.89 -3.38
C GLU A 383 21.05 -7.65 -4.23
N SER A 384 22.11 -8.17 -3.62
CA SER A 384 23.07 -9.00 -4.35
C SER A 384 22.47 -10.32 -4.87
N TRP A 385 21.46 -10.86 -4.20
CA TRP A 385 20.72 -12.03 -4.68
C TRP A 385 19.75 -11.69 -5.80
N VAL A 386 19.12 -10.51 -5.74
CA VAL A 386 18.26 -9.96 -6.81
C VAL A 386 19.07 -9.78 -8.09
N ASP A 387 20.25 -9.16 -8.01
CA ASP A 387 21.12 -8.89 -9.16
C ASP A 387 21.54 -10.16 -9.92
N GLU A 388 21.55 -11.34 -9.26
CA GLU A 388 21.83 -12.62 -9.94
C GLU A 388 20.79 -12.98 -11.01
N TYR A 389 19.63 -12.33 -11.03
CA TYR A 389 18.53 -12.56 -11.99
C TYR A 389 18.40 -11.44 -13.04
N ASP A 390 19.26 -10.44 -13.06
CA ASP A 390 19.23 -9.34 -14.03
C ASP A 390 19.48 -9.80 -15.48
N ASP A 391 20.17 -10.93 -15.66
CA ASP A 391 20.46 -11.50 -16.98
C ASP A 391 19.32 -12.38 -17.53
N VAL A 392 18.23 -12.62 -16.76
CA VAL A 392 17.08 -13.42 -17.23
C VAL A 392 16.24 -12.58 -18.18
N THR A 393 16.05 -13.08 -19.41
CA THR A 393 15.38 -12.36 -20.50
C THR A 393 14.27 -13.20 -21.13
N THR A 394 13.57 -12.66 -22.12
CA THR A 394 12.60 -13.40 -22.93
C THR A 394 13.21 -14.59 -23.68
N ALA A 395 14.53 -14.61 -23.89
CA ALA A 395 15.23 -15.72 -24.51
C ALA A 395 15.34 -16.96 -23.61
N ASP A 396 15.22 -16.76 -22.29
CA ASP A 396 15.30 -17.82 -21.29
C ASP A 396 13.92 -18.41 -20.96
N TYR A 397 12.86 -17.85 -21.53
CA TYR A 397 11.50 -18.31 -21.29
C TYR A 397 11.26 -19.73 -21.86
N VAL A 398 10.72 -20.59 -21.03
CA VAL A 398 10.23 -21.93 -21.40
C VAL A 398 8.80 -22.06 -20.92
N ASP A 399 7.87 -22.34 -21.86
CA ASP A 399 6.45 -22.48 -21.54
C ASP A 399 6.22 -23.58 -20.47
N GLY A 400 5.55 -23.20 -19.39
CA GLY A 400 5.25 -24.09 -18.27
C GLY A 400 6.41 -24.32 -17.28
N ASP A 401 7.56 -23.66 -17.47
CA ASP A 401 8.70 -23.71 -16.55
C ASP A 401 9.03 -22.29 -16.03
N ASN A 402 9.44 -22.20 -14.76
CA ASN A 402 9.84 -20.93 -14.18
C ASN A 402 11.33 -20.66 -14.44
N SER A 403 11.63 -19.58 -15.14
CA SER A 403 13.01 -19.12 -15.41
C SER A 403 13.72 -18.52 -14.19
N TYR A 404 13.00 -18.33 -13.08
CA TYR A 404 13.46 -17.80 -11.81
C TYR A 404 13.50 -18.89 -10.74
N ILE A 405 13.38 -18.55 -9.45
CA ILE A 405 13.33 -19.57 -8.38
C ILE A 405 12.12 -20.48 -8.55
N THR A 406 12.36 -21.78 -8.74
CA THR A 406 11.29 -22.76 -8.96
C THR A 406 10.67 -23.24 -7.65
N ASP A 407 9.44 -23.74 -7.69
CA ASP A 407 8.74 -24.33 -6.55
C ASP A 407 9.52 -25.49 -5.93
N GLN A 408 10.24 -26.28 -6.78
CA GLN A 408 11.10 -27.37 -6.28
C GLN A 408 12.31 -26.82 -5.52
N GLN A 409 12.93 -25.77 -6.01
CA GLN A 409 14.06 -25.15 -5.31
C GLN A 409 13.65 -24.58 -3.95
N ILE A 410 12.44 -24.00 -3.86
CA ILE A 410 11.88 -23.51 -2.59
C ILE A 410 11.62 -24.67 -1.63
N ASN A 411 11.08 -25.78 -2.15
CA ASN A 411 10.85 -26.99 -1.37
C ASN A 411 12.16 -27.57 -0.81
N ASP A 412 13.17 -27.74 -1.66
CA ASP A 412 14.46 -28.29 -1.27
C ASP A 412 15.19 -27.42 -0.24
N TRP A 413 15.09 -26.07 -0.39
CA TRP A 413 15.58 -25.13 0.60
C TRP A 413 14.87 -25.29 1.94
N ALA A 414 13.55 -25.39 1.94
CA ALA A 414 12.75 -25.55 3.16
C ALA A 414 13.00 -26.88 3.84
N GLU A 415 13.14 -27.97 3.08
CA GLU A 415 13.51 -29.29 3.61
C GLU A 415 14.86 -29.25 4.33
N ALA A 416 15.86 -28.64 3.70
CA ALA A 416 17.18 -28.48 4.30
C ALA A 416 17.13 -27.65 5.58
N LYS A 417 16.34 -26.54 5.57
CA LYS A 417 16.19 -25.63 6.71
C LYS A 417 15.48 -26.28 7.90
N LEU A 418 14.43 -27.06 7.64
CA LEU A 418 13.66 -27.79 8.66
C LEU A 418 14.28 -29.15 9.01
N ASN A 419 15.19 -29.68 8.21
CA ASN A 419 15.67 -31.05 8.26
C ASN A 419 14.51 -32.07 8.23
N GLN A 420 13.55 -31.87 7.30
CA GLN A 420 12.35 -32.68 7.12
C GLN A 420 12.12 -32.99 5.64
N ASP A 421 11.63 -34.18 5.34
CA ASP A 421 11.16 -34.58 4.01
C ASP A 421 9.73 -34.07 3.81
N LEU A 422 9.57 -32.93 3.12
CA LEU A 422 8.27 -32.25 2.95
C LEU A 422 7.48 -32.81 1.76
N ASP A 423 8.16 -33.38 0.75
CA ASP A 423 7.54 -33.90 -0.46
C ASP A 423 7.34 -35.43 -0.44
N ASN A 424 7.74 -36.10 0.65
CA ASN A 424 7.71 -37.56 0.82
C ASN A 424 8.53 -38.32 -0.24
N SER A 425 9.64 -37.75 -0.68
CA SER A 425 10.58 -38.40 -1.61
C SER A 425 11.37 -39.56 -0.97
N GLY A 426 11.40 -39.61 0.36
CA GLY A 426 12.12 -40.60 1.16
C GLY A 426 13.49 -40.09 1.64
N SER A 427 13.85 -38.85 1.38
CA SER A 427 15.09 -38.22 1.86
C SER A 427 14.94 -36.71 1.93
N VAL A 428 15.61 -36.07 2.90
CA VAL A 428 15.70 -34.62 2.98
C VAL A 428 16.63 -34.11 1.87
N ALA A 429 16.13 -33.17 1.07
CA ALA A 429 16.92 -32.55 0.01
C ALA A 429 18.00 -31.63 0.60
N ALA A 430 19.09 -31.43 -0.15
CA ALA A 430 20.04 -30.37 0.15
C ALA A 430 19.55 -29.05 -0.44
N SER A 431 19.73 -27.94 0.28
CA SER A 431 19.38 -26.63 -0.26
C SER A 431 20.14 -26.36 -1.56
N PRO A 432 19.45 -25.89 -2.61
CA PRO A 432 20.09 -25.44 -3.85
C PRO A 432 20.81 -24.10 -3.69
N PHE A 433 20.54 -23.38 -2.58
CA PHE A 433 21.10 -22.07 -2.28
C PHE A 433 22.06 -22.14 -1.09
N ALA A 434 23.09 -21.30 -1.14
CA ALA A 434 24.01 -21.12 -0.01
C ALA A 434 23.47 -20.12 1.03
N ASP A 435 22.35 -19.49 0.76
CA ASP A 435 21.71 -18.42 1.51
C ASP A 435 20.19 -18.64 1.65
N ASP A 436 19.53 -17.72 2.32
CA ASP A 436 18.09 -17.76 2.58
C ASP A 436 17.27 -16.91 1.59
N ARG A 437 17.75 -16.69 0.35
CA ARG A 437 17.05 -15.89 -0.67
C ARG A 437 15.59 -16.28 -0.92
N PRO A 438 15.15 -17.55 -0.83
CA PRO A 438 13.74 -17.88 -1.00
C PRO A 438 12.82 -17.19 0.02
N ALA A 439 13.31 -16.93 1.24
CA ALA A 439 12.54 -16.24 2.26
C ALA A 439 12.21 -14.78 1.90
N PHE A 440 13.05 -14.14 1.08
CA PHE A 440 12.92 -12.72 0.73
C PHE A 440 12.46 -12.48 -0.71
N LEU A 441 12.76 -13.37 -1.65
CA LEU A 441 12.37 -13.24 -3.07
C LEU A 441 11.07 -13.97 -3.42
N GLU A 442 10.70 -15.00 -2.65
CA GLU A 442 9.49 -15.82 -2.81
C GLU A 442 8.81 -16.01 -1.44
N SER A 443 8.61 -14.92 -0.71
CA SER A 443 8.25 -14.93 0.72
C SER A 443 6.97 -15.70 1.03
N ARG A 444 5.92 -15.58 0.19
CA ARG A 444 4.67 -16.35 0.36
C ARG A 444 4.91 -17.85 0.30
N LYS A 445 5.63 -18.29 -0.75
CA LYS A 445 5.92 -19.73 -0.96
C LYS A 445 6.83 -20.27 0.14
N ALA A 446 7.83 -19.49 0.52
CA ALA A 446 8.73 -19.82 1.62
C ALA A 446 7.98 -19.97 2.95
N ALA A 447 7.07 -19.04 3.27
CA ALA A 447 6.24 -19.08 4.46
C ALA A 447 5.38 -20.35 4.52
N VAL A 448 4.68 -20.67 3.41
CA VAL A 448 3.84 -21.89 3.31
C VAL A 448 4.64 -23.18 3.50
N LYS A 449 5.93 -23.20 3.11
CA LYS A 449 6.77 -24.38 3.27
C LYS A 449 7.36 -24.52 4.66
N LEU A 450 7.54 -23.43 5.38
CA LEU A 450 8.12 -23.44 6.73
C LEU A 450 7.09 -23.60 7.85
N GLY A 451 5.81 -23.40 7.61
CA GLY A 451 4.74 -23.54 8.60
C GLY A 451 3.42 -23.06 8.23
#